data_ca78a1cf306617fd64fc94cf40b280c7
#
_entry.id   ca78a1cf306617fd64fc94cf40b280c7
#
_cell.length_a   1.000
_cell.length_b   1.000
_cell.length_c   1.000
_cell.angle_alpha   90.00
_cell.angle_beta   90.00
_cell.angle_gamma   90.00
#
_symmetry.space_group_name_H-M   'P 1'
#
loop_
_entity.id
_entity.type
_entity.pdbx_description
1 polymer ?
#
loop_
_entity_poly.entity_id
_entity_poly.type
_entity_poly.pdbx_seq_one_letter_code
_entity_poly.pdbx_strand_id
1 'polypeptide(L)'
;MRKKGYRYFAIILILFVGVHLVQVQIDYRKKLENLESALLLMPGQMAGSLVLGGFKGLAADLLWLQMESLWHSGQHYKILPLLEAVSWLQPSYILVWTIGGWHMAYNIYAEVKTEEEKQYWYDQGIKFLKKGLSYPFNANKYDIYFELGWTYYHKGKDYPNAVKYFEKATKYPHPDYVDDVLAHAYEKNGEIDKAIKQWEFVRDNYTAFFDIATRMINDLKTKGKATP
;
A
#
# COMPACT_ATOMS: atom_id res chain seq x y z
N MET A 1 18.73 -30.74 -37.29
CA MET A 1 17.95 -30.13 -36.21
C MET A 1 18.73 -29.13 -35.32
N ARG A 2 20.05 -29.21 -35.19
CA ARG A 2 20.87 -28.34 -34.32
C ARG A 2 20.87 -26.83 -34.71
N LYS A 3 20.81 -26.46 -35.99
CA LYS A 3 20.89 -25.04 -36.45
C LYS A 3 19.66 -24.18 -36.07
N LYS A 4 18.48 -24.75 -35.81
CA LYS A 4 17.29 -23.98 -35.38
C LYS A 4 17.40 -23.52 -33.94
N GLY A 5 17.97 -24.33 -33.04
CA GLY A 5 18.12 -24.01 -31.63
C GLY A 5 19.00 -22.77 -31.38
N TYR A 6 20.10 -22.62 -32.12
CA TYR A 6 20.97 -21.46 -31.98
C TYR A 6 20.31 -20.12 -32.39
N ARG A 7 19.37 -20.17 -33.35
CA ARG A 7 18.65 -18.96 -33.78
C ARG A 7 17.69 -18.49 -32.66
N TYR A 8 16.98 -19.39 -32.04
CA TYR A 8 16.10 -19.04 -30.89
C TYR A 8 16.90 -18.56 -29.67
N PHE A 9 18.02 -19.22 -29.40
CA PHE A 9 18.94 -18.78 -28.34
C PHE A 9 19.49 -17.39 -28.61
N ALA A 10 19.94 -17.10 -29.84
CA ALA A 10 20.41 -15.76 -30.22
C ALA A 10 19.30 -14.69 -30.08
N ILE A 11 18.08 -14.99 -30.51
CA ILE A 11 16.94 -14.07 -30.36
C ILE A 11 16.65 -13.79 -28.90
N ILE A 12 16.59 -14.82 -28.04
CA ILE A 12 16.39 -14.68 -26.61
C ILE A 12 17.50 -13.83 -26.00
N LEU A 13 18.76 -14.05 -26.37
CA LEU A 13 19.89 -13.28 -25.87
C LEU A 13 19.81 -11.81 -26.29
N ILE A 14 19.41 -11.53 -27.53
CA ILE A 14 19.21 -10.15 -28.02
C ILE A 14 18.08 -9.45 -27.27
N LEU A 15 16.96 -10.13 -27.09
CA LEU A 15 15.84 -9.60 -26.30
C LEU A 15 16.25 -9.33 -24.84
N PHE A 16 17.00 -10.24 -24.26
CA PHE A 16 17.53 -10.13 -22.91
C PHE A 16 18.45 -8.89 -22.76
N VAL A 17 19.37 -8.71 -23.70
CA VAL A 17 20.26 -7.52 -23.76
C VAL A 17 19.43 -6.24 -23.97
N GLY A 18 18.44 -6.28 -24.86
CA GLY A 18 17.55 -5.14 -25.10
C GLY A 18 16.77 -4.70 -23.86
N VAL A 19 16.16 -5.66 -23.14
CA VAL A 19 15.48 -5.39 -21.86
C VAL A 19 16.46 -4.81 -20.84
N HIS A 20 17.67 -5.38 -20.74
CA HIS A 20 18.68 -4.89 -19.82
C HIS A 20 19.07 -3.42 -20.11
N LEU A 21 19.30 -3.07 -21.38
CA LEU A 21 19.65 -1.69 -21.76
C LEU A 21 18.53 -0.69 -21.45
N VAL A 22 17.27 -1.06 -21.74
CA VAL A 22 16.11 -0.22 -21.40
C VAL A 22 15.99 -0.04 -19.90
N GLN A 23 16.16 -1.11 -19.12
CA GLN A 23 16.09 -1.05 -17.65
C GLN A 23 17.19 -0.17 -17.08
N VAL A 24 18.44 -0.30 -17.57
CA VAL A 24 19.56 0.56 -17.15
C VAL A 24 19.25 2.04 -17.41
N GLN A 25 18.60 2.35 -18.54
CA GLN A 25 18.24 3.73 -18.87
C GLN A 25 17.12 4.28 -17.99
N ILE A 26 16.13 3.44 -17.64
CA ILE A 26 15.08 3.79 -16.68
C ILE A 26 15.69 4.01 -15.29
N ASP A 27 16.56 3.11 -14.85
CA ASP A 27 17.21 3.20 -13.54
C ASP A 27 18.13 4.41 -13.43
N TYR A 28 18.84 4.76 -14.52
CA TYR A 28 19.67 5.97 -14.58
C TYR A 28 18.83 7.24 -14.41
N ARG A 29 17.69 7.34 -15.11
CA ARG A 29 16.77 8.49 -14.95
C ARG A 29 16.19 8.58 -13.55
N LYS A 30 15.78 7.44 -12.97
CA LYS A 30 15.28 7.38 -11.57
C LYS A 30 16.37 7.71 -10.54
N LYS A 31 17.63 7.37 -10.82
CA LYS A 31 18.77 7.65 -9.93
C LYS A 31 19.08 9.15 -9.86
N LEU A 32 18.87 9.91 -10.93
CA LEU A 32 19.02 11.36 -10.93
C LEU A 32 17.95 12.06 -10.05
N GLU A 33 16.77 11.43 -9.90
CA GLU A 33 15.69 11.94 -9.07
C GLU A 33 15.83 11.54 -7.59
N ASN A 34 16.61 10.50 -7.24
CA ASN A 34 16.67 9.90 -5.90
C ASN A 34 18.10 9.56 -5.42
N LEU A 35 19.01 10.54 -5.45
CA LEU A 35 20.38 10.32 -4.94
C LEU A 35 20.41 9.94 -3.42
N GLU A 36 19.42 10.37 -2.63
CA GLU A 36 19.38 10.08 -1.20
C GLU A 36 19.03 8.62 -0.87
N SER A 37 18.21 7.96 -1.68
CA SER A 37 17.85 6.55 -1.44
C SER A 37 18.97 5.56 -1.76
N ALA A 38 19.94 5.94 -2.59
CA ALA A 38 21.11 5.10 -2.92
C ALA A 38 22.07 4.94 -1.74
N LEU A 39 22.09 5.90 -0.82
CA LEU A 39 22.95 5.87 0.38
C LEU A 39 22.44 4.91 1.48
N LEU A 40 21.17 4.50 1.40
CA LEU A 40 20.54 3.61 2.38
C LEU A 40 20.71 2.12 2.05
N LEU A 41 21.31 1.79 0.90
CA LEU A 41 21.50 0.40 0.49
C LEU A 41 22.72 -0.21 1.18
N MET A 42 22.48 -1.35 1.87
CA MET A 42 23.60 -2.18 2.34
C MET A 42 24.45 -2.66 1.16
N PRO A 43 25.81 -2.83 1.34
CA PRO A 43 26.71 -3.21 0.23
C PRO A 43 26.27 -4.46 -0.54
N GLY A 44 25.71 -5.46 0.15
CA GLY A 44 25.19 -6.68 -0.49
C GLY A 44 23.93 -6.44 -1.34
N GLN A 45 23.10 -5.48 -0.95
CA GLN A 45 21.91 -5.11 -1.71
C GLN A 45 22.28 -4.32 -2.98
N MET A 46 23.31 -3.49 -2.91
CA MET A 46 23.85 -2.79 -4.08
C MET A 46 24.43 -3.77 -5.09
N ALA A 47 25.22 -4.75 -4.65
CA ALA A 47 25.76 -5.78 -5.53
C ALA A 47 24.66 -6.60 -6.21
N GLY A 48 23.65 -7.02 -5.44
CA GLY A 48 22.46 -7.72 -5.95
C GLY A 48 21.70 -6.89 -6.98
N SER A 49 21.53 -5.58 -6.74
CA SER A 49 20.82 -4.72 -7.71
C SER A 49 21.61 -4.44 -8.99
N LEU A 50 22.92 -4.39 -8.93
CA LEU A 50 23.77 -4.27 -10.13
C LEU A 50 23.69 -5.53 -10.99
N VAL A 51 23.72 -6.71 -10.38
CA VAL A 51 23.59 -8.00 -11.09
C VAL A 51 22.18 -8.16 -11.67
N LEU A 52 21.14 -7.75 -10.94
CA LEU A 52 19.75 -7.84 -11.34
C LEU A 52 19.21 -6.58 -12.03
N GLY A 53 20.03 -5.58 -12.31
CA GLY A 53 19.61 -4.26 -12.79
C GLY A 53 18.67 -4.28 -14.00
N GLY A 54 18.87 -5.22 -14.93
CA GLY A 54 17.98 -5.44 -16.06
C GLY A 54 16.74 -6.29 -15.76
N PHE A 55 16.66 -6.94 -14.59
CA PHE A 55 15.63 -7.93 -14.25
C PHE A 55 14.96 -7.68 -12.90
N LYS A 56 15.06 -6.46 -12.37
CA LYS A 56 14.44 -6.12 -11.08
C LYS A 56 12.95 -6.44 -11.04
N GLY A 57 12.23 -6.17 -12.13
CA GLY A 57 10.82 -6.51 -12.24
C GLY A 57 10.59 -8.00 -12.12
N LEU A 58 11.25 -8.81 -12.93
CA LEU A 58 11.14 -10.26 -12.91
C LEU A 58 11.53 -10.84 -11.53
N ALA A 59 12.60 -10.32 -10.91
CA ALA A 59 13.00 -10.75 -9.57
C ALA A 59 11.93 -10.41 -8.52
N ALA A 60 11.33 -9.22 -8.59
CA ALA A 60 10.22 -8.84 -7.73
C ALA A 60 8.99 -9.73 -7.92
N ASP A 61 8.64 -10.06 -9.17
CA ASP A 61 7.52 -10.94 -9.48
C ASP A 61 7.72 -12.36 -8.92
N LEU A 62 8.92 -12.93 -9.04
CA LEU A 62 9.24 -14.24 -8.47
C LEU A 62 9.17 -14.25 -6.93
N LEU A 63 9.67 -13.19 -6.29
CA LEU A 63 9.56 -13.03 -4.84
C LEU A 63 8.11 -12.85 -4.40
N TRP A 64 7.32 -12.12 -5.20
CA TRP A 64 5.89 -11.97 -4.97
C TRP A 64 5.16 -13.31 -5.02
N LEU A 65 5.40 -14.13 -6.02
CA LEU A 65 4.82 -15.48 -6.12
C LEU A 65 5.21 -16.38 -4.94
N GLN A 66 6.46 -16.27 -4.47
CA GLN A 66 6.90 -16.98 -3.27
C GLN A 66 6.17 -16.48 -2.01
N MET A 67 5.97 -15.17 -1.90
CA MET A 67 5.21 -14.56 -0.81
C MET A 67 3.76 -15.05 -0.79
N GLU A 68 3.08 -15.08 -1.93
CA GLU A 68 1.71 -15.62 -2.06
C GLU A 68 1.62 -17.08 -1.57
N SER A 69 2.60 -17.91 -1.94
CA SER A 69 2.67 -19.31 -1.49
C SER A 69 2.82 -19.42 0.04
N LEU A 70 3.66 -18.56 0.64
CA LEU A 70 3.84 -18.53 2.09
C LEU A 70 2.60 -18.02 2.82
N TRP A 71 1.90 -17.03 2.24
CA TRP A 71 0.64 -16.57 2.79
C TRP A 71 -0.39 -17.70 2.84
N HIS A 72 -0.67 -18.33 1.70
CA HIS A 72 -1.66 -19.42 1.65
C HIS A 72 -1.32 -20.61 2.56
N SER A 73 -0.06 -20.75 2.95
CA SER A 73 0.39 -21.76 3.93
C SER A 73 0.38 -21.27 5.39
N GLY A 74 -0.10 -20.03 5.66
CA GLY A 74 -0.16 -19.45 7.01
C GLY A 74 1.20 -19.07 7.61
N GLN A 75 2.24 -18.93 6.79
CA GLN A 75 3.60 -18.63 7.26
C GLN A 75 3.90 -17.13 7.23
N HIS A 76 3.06 -16.32 7.91
CA HIS A 76 3.04 -14.87 7.78
C HIS A 76 4.36 -14.17 8.15
N TYR A 77 5.10 -14.67 9.13
CA TYR A 77 6.42 -14.10 9.47
C TYR A 77 7.46 -14.23 8.36
N LYS A 78 7.39 -15.31 7.56
CA LYS A 78 8.32 -15.53 6.45
C LYS A 78 8.07 -14.61 5.26
N ILE A 79 6.92 -13.97 5.21
CA ILE A 79 6.55 -13.01 4.17
C ILE A 79 7.36 -11.70 4.33
N LEU A 80 7.67 -11.28 5.55
CA LEU A 80 8.25 -9.96 5.83
C LEU A 80 9.56 -9.68 5.06
N PRO A 81 10.57 -10.59 5.04
CA PRO A 81 11.78 -10.35 4.26
C PRO A 81 11.52 -10.25 2.76
N LEU A 82 10.51 -10.97 2.25
CA LEU A 82 10.12 -10.91 0.84
C LEU A 82 9.45 -9.58 0.50
N LEU A 83 8.55 -9.09 1.38
CA LEU A 83 7.94 -7.77 1.23
C LEU A 83 8.99 -6.66 1.20
N GLU A 84 9.98 -6.71 2.08
CA GLU A 84 11.08 -5.76 2.07
C GLU A 84 11.90 -5.85 0.78
N ALA A 85 12.23 -7.05 0.32
CA ALA A 85 12.97 -7.26 -0.92
C ALA A 85 12.18 -6.75 -2.15
N VAL A 86 10.88 -7.05 -2.24
CA VAL A 86 10.01 -6.55 -3.32
C VAL A 86 9.91 -5.03 -3.27
N SER A 87 9.70 -4.44 -2.08
CA SER A 87 9.61 -2.99 -1.91
C SER A 87 10.90 -2.27 -2.31
N TRP A 88 12.03 -2.93 -2.13
CA TRP A 88 13.33 -2.41 -2.55
C TRP A 88 13.56 -2.54 -4.07
N LEU A 89 13.18 -3.67 -4.67
CA LEU A 89 13.29 -3.90 -6.12
C LEU A 89 12.34 -3.02 -6.92
N GLN A 90 11.11 -2.84 -6.45
CA GLN A 90 10.05 -2.06 -7.08
C GLN A 90 9.36 -1.12 -6.07
N PRO A 91 10.03 -0.04 -5.62
CA PRO A 91 9.44 0.86 -4.60
C PRO A 91 8.19 1.59 -5.09
N SER A 92 7.98 1.72 -6.40
CA SER A 92 6.76 2.28 -6.99
C SER A 92 5.58 1.31 -7.07
N TYR A 93 5.76 0.06 -6.69
CA TYR A 93 4.69 -0.94 -6.64
C TYR A 93 3.87 -0.76 -5.35
N ILE A 94 2.77 0.02 -5.45
CA ILE A 94 1.97 0.44 -4.29
C ILE A 94 1.46 -0.75 -3.48
N LEU A 95 1.06 -1.82 -4.15
CA LEU A 95 0.47 -3.01 -3.52
C LEU A 95 1.39 -3.66 -2.47
N VAL A 96 2.71 -3.63 -2.67
CA VAL A 96 3.63 -4.18 -1.67
C VAL A 96 3.57 -3.43 -0.34
N TRP A 97 3.37 -2.11 -0.39
CA TRP A 97 3.26 -1.30 0.82
C TRP A 97 1.94 -1.52 1.55
N THR A 98 0.83 -1.58 0.82
CA THR A 98 -0.49 -1.79 1.41
C THR A 98 -0.62 -3.19 2.00
N ILE A 99 -0.27 -4.22 1.24
CA ILE A 99 -0.29 -5.61 1.72
C ILE A 99 0.70 -5.81 2.87
N GLY A 100 1.91 -5.26 2.79
CA GLY A 100 2.89 -5.38 3.86
C GLY A 100 2.41 -4.73 5.17
N GLY A 101 1.87 -3.52 5.08
CA GLY A 101 1.27 -2.85 6.22
C GLY A 101 0.12 -3.64 6.84
N TRP A 102 -0.77 -4.17 5.99
CA TRP A 102 -1.90 -4.98 6.42
C TRP A 102 -1.45 -6.30 7.07
N HIS A 103 -0.46 -7.01 6.51
CA HIS A 103 0.07 -8.23 7.13
C HIS A 103 0.58 -7.98 8.55
N MET A 104 1.36 -6.91 8.74
CA MET A 104 1.90 -6.58 10.05
C MET A 104 0.79 -6.19 11.04
N ALA A 105 -0.09 -5.24 10.65
CA ALA A 105 -1.09 -4.67 11.54
C ALA A 105 -2.32 -5.57 11.77
N TYR A 106 -2.53 -6.61 10.95
CA TYR A 106 -3.71 -7.46 11.06
C TYR A 106 -3.39 -8.94 11.24
N ASN A 107 -2.60 -9.55 10.35
CA ASN A 107 -2.36 -10.99 10.40
C ASN A 107 -1.39 -11.36 11.53
N ILE A 108 -0.18 -10.81 11.52
CA ILE A 108 0.79 -11.07 12.59
C ILE A 108 0.28 -10.54 13.93
N TYR A 109 -0.34 -9.35 13.92
CA TYR A 109 -1.03 -8.79 15.08
C TYR A 109 -2.03 -9.80 15.71
N ALA A 110 -2.77 -10.55 14.89
CA ALA A 110 -3.74 -11.52 15.37
C ALA A 110 -3.11 -12.82 15.90
N GLU A 111 -1.90 -13.15 15.45
CA GLU A 111 -1.16 -14.37 15.85
C GLU A 111 -0.41 -14.21 17.17
N VAL A 112 0.03 -13.00 17.50
CA VAL A 112 0.76 -12.71 18.74
C VAL A 112 -0.17 -12.64 19.94
N LYS A 113 0.37 -12.95 21.12
CA LYS A 113 -0.44 -13.16 22.32
C LYS A 113 -0.45 -11.96 23.27
N THR A 114 0.65 -11.23 23.36
CA THR A 114 0.77 -10.10 24.30
C THR A 114 0.33 -8.78 23.67
N GLU A 115 -0.21 -7.88 24.47
CA GLU A 115 -0.60 -6.54 23.97
C GLU A 115 0.61 -5.73 23.52
N GLU A 116 1.80 -5.96 24.12
CA GLU A 116 3.05 -5.32 23.71
C GLU A 116 3.46 -5.76 22.30
N GLU A 117 3.37 -7.07 22.00
CA GLU A 117 3.64 -7.59 20.65
C GLU A 117 2.61 -7.08 19.64
N LYS A 118 1.34 -7.01 20.01
CA LYS A 118 0.28 -6.45 19.17
C LYS A 118 0.55 -4.99 18.84
N GLN A 119 0.90 -4.19 19.84
CA GLN A 119 1.25 -2.79 19.65
C GLN A 119 2.49 -2.67 18.75
N TYR A 120 3.51 -3.48 18.97
CA TYR A 120 4.70 -3.50 18.13
C TYR A 120 4.35 -3.75 16.66
N TRP A 121 3.54 -4.78 16.35
CA TRP A 121 3.19 -5.11 14.98
C TRP A 121 2.26 -4.10 14.33
N TYR A 122 1.36 -3.50 15.08
CA TYR A 122 0.59 -2.35 14.65
C TYR A 122 1.50 -1.19 14.24
N ASP A 123 2.48 -0.84 15.07
CA ASP A 123 3.42 0.24 14.79
C ASP A 123 4.32 -0.08 13.59
N GLN A 124 4.76 -1.34 13.43
CA GLN A 124 5.51 -1.75 12.25
C GLN A 124 4.69 -1.62 10.96
N GLY A 125 3.41 -1.98 10.98
CA GLY A 125 2.51 -1.80 9.84
C GLY A 125 2.36 -0.33 9.44
N ILE A 126 2.11 0.54 10.42
CA ILE A 126 2.05 2.00 10.21
C ILE A 126 3.38 2.54 9.65
N LYS A 127 4.51 2.11 10.21
CA LYS A 127 5.85 2.51 9.76
C LYS A 127 6.11 2.08 8.32
N PHE A 128 5.73 0.86 7.95
CA PHE A 128 5.91 0.33 6.61
C PHE A 128 5.07 1.10 5.59
N LEU A 129 3.78 1.35 5.87
CA LEU A 129 2.92 2.19 5.04
C LEU A 129 3.49 3.61 4.86
N LYS A 130 3.96 4.24 5.95
CA LYS A 130 4.58 5.57 5.88
C LYS A 130 5.88 5.57 5.08
N LYS A 131 6.68 4.50 5.14
CA LYS A 131 7.87 4.32 4.31
C LYS A 131 7.48 4.32 2.83
N GLY A 132 6.39 3.63 2.45
CA GLY A 132 5.86 3.67 1.09
C GLY A 132 5.58 5.10 0.60
N LEU A 133 4.98 5.95 1.42
CA LEU A 133 4.68 7.34 1.05
C LEU A 133 5.92 8.21 0.77
N SER A 134 7.10 7.83 1.27
CA SER A 134 8.34 8.58 1.02
C SER A 134 8.86 8.45 -0.41
N TYR A 135 8.38 7.46 -1.18
CA TYR A 135 8.77 7.27 -2.55
C TYR A 135 7.93 8.16 -3.50
N PRO A 136 8.57 8.74 -4.55
CA PRO A 136 7.86 9.49 -5.56
C PRO A 136 7.08 8.53 -6.47
N PHE A 137 5.80 8.38 -6.20
CA PHE A 137 4.92 7.65 -7.12
C PHE A 137 4.42 8.59 -8.21
N ASN A 138 4.49 8.13 -9.44
CA ASN A 138 3.80 8.79 -10.57
C ASN A 138 2.30 8.45 -10.60
N ALA A 139 1.89 7.49 -9.77
CA ALA A 139 0.53 6.98 -9.70
C ALA A 139 -0.22 7.54 -8.49
N ASN A 140 -1.50 7.20 -8.44
CA ASN A 140 -2.40 7.48 -7.36
C ASN A 140 -1.89 6.92 -6.01
N LYS A 141 -1.79 7.77 -4.99
CA LYS A 141 -1.39 7.40 -3.63
C LYS A 141 -2.58 7.03 -2.74
N TYR A 142 -3.78 7.00 -3.30
CA TYR A 142 -5.01 6.71 -2.60
C TYR A 142 -4.88 5.47 -1.71
N ASP A 143 -4.42 4.34 -2.26
CA ASP A 143 -4.37 3.06 -1.56
C ASP A 143 -3.56 3.13 -0.25
N ILE A 144 -2.39 3.76 -0.26
CA ILE A 144 -1.55 3.87 0.95
C ILE A 144 -2.19 4.82 1.97
N TYR A 145 -2.79 5.93 1.52
CA TYR A 145 -3.49 6.84 2.43
C TYR A 145 -4.72 6.19 3.03
N PHE A 146 -5.47 5.43 2.24
CA PHE A 146 -6.64 4.69 2.70
C PHE A 146 -6.24 3.63 3.75
N GLU A 147 -5.23 2.81 3.47
CA GLU A 147 -4.74 1.80 4.40
C GLU A 147 -4.21 2.39 5.72
N LEU A 148 -3.54 3.53 5.67
CA LEU A 148 -3.16 4.27 6.89
C LEU A 148 -4.38 4.72 7.66
N GLY A 149 -5.34 5.36 7.00
CA GLY A 149 -6.60 5.80 7.61
C GLY A 149 -7.35 4.63 8.24
N TRP A 150 -7.48 3.53 7.50
CA TRP A 150 -8.16 2.33 7.96
C TRP A 150 -7.47 1.67 9.16
N THR A 151 -6.15 1.57 9.13
CA THR A 151 -5.37 0.98 10.23
C THR A 151 -5.49 1.82 11.50
N TYR A 152 -5.41 3.17 11.39
CA TYR A 152 -5.66 4.06 12.52
C TYR A 152 -7.09 3.96 13.03
N TYR A 153 -8.09 3.92 12.15
CA TYR A 153 -9.49 3.83 12.50
C TYR A 153 -9.84 2.51 13.19
N HIS A 154 -9.50 1.40 12.53
CA HIS A 154 -9.98 0.08 12.92
C HIS A 154 -9.16 -0.56 14.05
N LYS A 155 -7.82 -0.52 13.97
CA LYS A 155 -6.93 -1.11 14.97
C LYS A 155 -6.52 -0.12 16.05
N GLY A 156 -6.04 1.05 15.66
CA GLY A 156 -5.52 2.06 16.59
C GLY A 156 -6.60 2.78 17.39
N LYS A 157 -7.84 2.85 16.87
CA LYS A 157 -8.90 3.74 17.40
C LYS A 157 -8.42 5.20 17.52
N ASP A 158 -7.39 5.55 16.73
CA ASP A 158 -6.83 6.89 16.62
C ASP A 158 -7.58 7.65 15.53
N TYR A 159 -8.77 8.12 15.90
CA TYR A 159 -9.68 8.78 14.96
C TYR A 159 -9.12 10.09 14.37
N PRO A 160 -8.37 10.92 15.13
CA PRO A 160 -7.73 12.09 14.54
C PRO A 160 -6.78 11.75 13.38
N ASN A 161 -5.93 10.73 13.54
CA ASN A 161 -5.06 10.28 12.46
C ASN A 161 -5.85 9.57 11.34
N ALA A 162 -6.91 8.81 11.66
CA ALA A 162 -7.77 8.21 10.66
C ALA A 162 -8.39 9.26 9.73
N VAL A 163 -9.02 10.31 10.28
CA VAL A 163 -9.55 11.46 9.52
C VAL A 163 -8.48 12.07 8.64
N LYS A 164 -7.33 12.41 9.22
CA LYS A 164 -6.20 13.02 8.49
C LYS A 164 -5.79 12.23 7.25
N TYR A 165 -5.78 10.90 7.32
CA TYR A 165 -5.34 10.05 6.21
C TYR A 165 -6.47 9.77 5.23
N PHE A 166 -7.72 9.65 5.65
CA PHE A 166 -8.86 9.57 4.75
C PHE A 166 -9.08 10.87 3.97
N GLU A 167 -8.96 12.05 4.61
CA GLU A 167 -8.96 13.34 3.90
C GLU A 167 -7.86 13.46 2.83
N LYS A 168 -6.75 12.74 3.00
CA LYS A 168 -5.71 12.68 1.97
C LYS A 168 -6.06 11.68 0.87
N ALA A 169 -6.68 10.56 1.22
CA ALA A 169 -7.11 9.56 0.25
C ALA A 169 -8.14 10.13 -0.72
N THR A 170 -9.12 10.90 -0.23
CA THR A 170 -10.17 11.51 -1.05
C THR A 170 -9.68 12.59 -2.03
N LYS A 171 -8.42 13.03 -1.94
CA LYS A 171 -7.81 13.95 -2.91
C LYS A 171 -7.36 13.28 -4.21
N TYR A 172 -7.42 11.97 -4.27
CA TYR A 172 -7.07 11.15 -5.44
C TYR A 172 -8.31 10.46 -5.98
N PRO A 173 -8.31 10.01 -7.25
CA PRO A 173 -9.35 9.11 -7.73
C PRO A 173 -9.45 7.88 -6.81
N HIS A 174 -10.64 7.62 -6.29
CA HIS A 174 -10.91 6.58 -5.30
C HIS A 174 -12.32 6.00 -5.49
N PRO A 175 -12.62 4.81 -4.96
CA PRO A 175 -13.96 4.26 -4.93
C PRO A 175 -14.91 5.03 -4.00
N ASP A 176 -16.21 5.03 -4.30
CA ASP A 176 -17.26 5.79 -3.60
C ASP A 176 -17.30 5.51 -2.08
N TYR A 177 -17.00 4.26 -1.66
CA TYR A 177 -17.01 3.88 -0.24
C TYR A 177 -15.97 4.63 0.62
N VAL A 178 -14.97 5.27 0.01
CA VAL A 178 -13.96 6.01 0.78
C VAL A 178 -14.55 7.27 1.41
N ASP A 179 -15.48 7.92 0.71
CA ASP A 179 -16.20 9.06 1.23
C ASP A 179 -17.15 8.69 2.37
N ASP A 180 -17.79 7.52 2.28
CA ASP A 180 -18.59 6.92 3.35
C ASP A 180 -17.72 6.66 4.60
N VAL A 181 -16.56 6.01 4.43
CA VAL A 181 -15.62 5.75 5.53
C VAL A 181 -15.09 7.05 6.16
N LEU A 182 -14.85 8.09 5.36
CA LEU A 182 -14.45 9.40 5.89
C LEU A 182 -15.55 10.03 6.74
N ALA A 183 -16.84 9.91 6.33
CA ALA A 183 -17.95 10.39 7.12
C ALA A 183 -17.99 9.69 8.49
N HIS A 184 -17.86 8.37 8.51
CA HIS A 184 -17.75 7.60 9.76
C HIS A 184 -16.52 7.98 10.61
N ALA A 185 -15.40 8.30 9.98
CA ALA A 185 -14.22 8.75 10.72
C ALA A 185 -14.45 10.10 11.41
N TYR A 186 -15.10 11.04 10.75
CA TYR A 186 -15.51 12.30 11.38
C TYR A 186 -16.46 12.09 12.56
N GLU A 187 -17.44 11.19 12.43
CA GLU A 187 -18.34 10.84 13.56
C GLU A 187 -17.56 10.33 14.77
N LYS A 188 -16.68 9.34 14.53
CA LYS A 188 -15.87 8.74 15.60
C LYS A 188 -14.89 9.74 16.23
N ASN A 189 -14.45 10.73 15.46
CA ASN A 189 -13.60 11.82 15.94
C ASN A 189 -14.38 12.94 16.64
N GLY A 190 -15.72 12.86 16.67
CA GLY A 190 -16.58 13.87 17.26
C GLY A 190 -16.77 15.14 16.45
N GLU A 191 -16.33 15.15 15.18
CA GLU A 191 -16.46 16.26 14.24
C GLU A 191 -17.83 16.23 13.54
N ILE A 192 -18.92 16.34 14.32
CA ILE A 192 -20.30 16.10 13.88
C ILE A 192 -20.69 16.96 12.66
N ASP A 193 -20.34 18.23 12.66
CA ASP A 193 -20.66 19.13 11.53
C ASP A 193 -19.97 18.70 10.23
N LYS A 194 -18.73 18.20 10.31
CA LYS A 194 -18.03 17.67 9.16
C LYS A 194 -18.64 16.32 8.72
N ALA A 195 -19.00 15.47 9.66
CA ALA A 195 -19.67 14.22 9.37
C ALA A 195 -20.98 14.44 8.60
N ILE A 196 -21.81 15.38 9.04
CA ILE A 196 -23.06 15.73 8.35
C ILE A 196 -22.79 16.20 6.92
N LYS A 197 -21.84 17.11 6.74
CA LYS A 197 -21.47 17.62 5.39
C LYS A 197 -20.94 16.50 4.48
N GLN A 198 -20.13 15.61 5.02
CA GLN A 198 -19.59 14.48 4.28
C GLN A 198 -20.70 13.49 3.89
N TRP A 199 -21.65 13.22 4.82
CA TRP A 199 -22.83 12.42 4.51
C TRP A 199 -23.75 13.06 3.48
N GLU A 200 -23.91 14.38 3.51
CA GLU A 200 -24.66 15.13 2.48
C GLU A 200 -23.96 14.96 1.12
N PHE A 201 -22.64 15.06 1.06
CA PHE A 201 -21.88 14.79 -0.16
C PHE A 201 -22.10 13.35 -0.67
N VAL A 202 -21.99 12.35 0.21
CA VAL A 202 -22.20 10.92 -0.14
C VAL A 202 -23.60 10.69 -0.69
N ARG A 203 -24.64 11.24 -0.02
CA ARG A 203 -26.04 11.14 -0.46
C ARG A 203 -26.25 11.72 -1.86
N ASP A 204 -25.68 12.90 -2.12
CA ASP A 204 -25.95 13.65 -3.32
C ASP A 204 -25.16 13.15 -4.53
N ASN A 205 -24.05 12.43 -4.32
CA ASN A 205 -23.18 11.96 -5.39
C ASN A 205 -23.27 10.44 -5.65
N TYR A 206 -23.68 9.62 -4.66
CA TYR A 206 -23.65 8.18 -4.77
C TYR A 206 -25.00 7.54 -4.46
N THR A 207 -25.74 7.19 -5.49
CA THR A 207 -27.11 6.62 -5.37
C THR A 207 -27.15 5.36 -4.51
N ALA A 208 -26.12 4.54 -4.54
CA ALA A 208 -26.03 3.32 -3.73
C ALA A 208 -26.02 3.58 -2.21
N PHE A 209 -25.61 4.77 -1.79
CA PHE A 209 -25.52 5.17 -0.37
C PHE A 209 -26.65 6.12 0.06
N PHE A 210 -27.60 6.44 -0.81
CA PHE A 210 -28.63 7.46 -0.55
C PHE A 210 -29.42 7.22 0.75
N ASP A 211 -29.93 6.01 0.95
CA ASP A 211 -30.77 5.69 2.11
C ASP A 211 -29.97 5.71 3.41
N ILE A 212 -28.76 5.11 3.40
CA ILE A 212 -27.90 5.09 4.58
C ILE A 212 -27.43 6.50 4.92
N ALA A 213 -27.01 7.29 3.95
CA ALA A 213 -26.54 8.66 4.18
C ALA A 213 -27.68 9.55 4.73
N THR A 214 -28.91 9.42 4.18
CA THR A 214 -30.08 10.14 4.70
C THR A 214 -30.37 9.80 6.16
N ARG A 215 -30.32 8.51 6.52
CA ARG A 215 -30.50 8.07 7.90
C ARG A 215 -29.42 8.64 8.81
N MET A 216 -28.14 8.55 8.40
CA MET A 216 -27.01 9.04 9.19
C MET A 216 -27.09 10.55 9.43
N ILE A 217 -27.46 11.33 8.43
CA ILE A 217 -27.68 12.77 8.57
C ILE A 217 -28.78 13.07 9.60
N ASN A 218 -29.91 12.37 9.53
CA ASN A 218 -31.03 12.58 10.45
C ASN A 218 -30.64 12.21 11.90
N ASP A 219 -29.94 11.09 12.08
CA ASP A 219 -29.48 10.67 13.40
C ASP A 219 -28.47 11.66 14.00
N LEU A 220 -27.52 12.12 13.22
CA LEU A 220 -26.55 13.11 13.66
C LEU A 220 -27.20 14.45 14.03
N LYS A 221 -28.15 14.93 13.23
CA LYS A 221 -28.88 16.18 13.49
C LYS A 221 -29.81 16.10 14.71
N THR A 222 -30.39 14.94 15.00
CA THR A 222 -31.37 14.78 16.08
C THR A 222 -30.78 14.26 17.38
N LYS A 223 -29.83 13.35 17.30
CA LYS A 223 -29.27 12.64 18.47
C LYS A 223 -27.83 13.03 18.79
N GLY A 224 -27.18 13.82 17.93
CA GLY A 224 -25.78 14.18 18.03
C GLY A 224 -24.81 13.00 17.82
N LYS A 225 -25.32 11.82 17.45
CA LYS A 225 -24.57 10.61 17.15
C LYS A 225 -25.34 9.73 16.18
N ALA A 226 -24.65 9.01 15.32
CA ALA A 226 -25.28 8.01 14.47
C ALA A 226 -25.70 6.76 15.28
N THR A 227 -26.81 6.16 14.86
CA THR A 227 -27.26 4.86 15.37
C THR A 227 -26.62 3.77 14.51
N PRO A 228 -26.01 2.72 15.12
CA PRO A 228 -25.40 1.61 14.40
C PRO A 228 -26.35 0.92 13.42
#